data_8464f1570efcc251d2bfabda82a0d69b
#
_entry.id   8464f1570efcc251d2bfabda82a0d69b
#
_cell.length_a   1.000
_cell.length_b   1.000
_cell.length_c   1.000
_cell.angle_alpha   90.00
_cell.angle_beta   90.00
_cell.angle_gamma   90.00
#
_symmetry.space_group_name_H-M   'P 1'
#
loop_
_entity.id
_entity.type
_entity.pdbx_description
1 polymer ?
#
loop_
_entity_poly.entity_id
_entity_poly.type
_entity_poly.pdbx_seq_one_letter_code
_entity_poly.pdbx_strand_id
1 'polypeptide(L)'
;LAFLILCGAASLYTSFGAYAYGEYAKLLASGALGLLLLARGREQNAGGLLFGFSAVCGVIGLLCIDAGCRGPLFRGFASFMEGLGDAAYQSLDQATYTGARFDGIYNDANLTGSLMALAVLVGLYLIRTGRKPWERFAACFLTGLSAVAFFTAMSRGAILCFGATVLCYLLFVGKGQRGQLFLLLFFTALSMGAFGLLSMTLLSSGSVLGTLAALPCGLVLWGLYEGLGQKAAEVLNG
;
A
#
# COMPACT_ATOMS: atom_id res chain seq x y z
N LEU A 1 5.69 -23.73 -2.07
CA LEU A 1 4.88 -24.90 -2.42
C LEU A 1 4.26 -25.53 -1.18
N ALA A 2 5.04 -25.83 -0.12
CA ALA A 2 4.53 -26.44 1.12
C ALA A 2 3.37 -25.65 1.75
N PHE A 3 3.47 -24.31 1.79
CA PHE A 3 2.40 -23.45 2.29
C PHE A 3 1.08 -23.61 1.49
N LEU A 4 1.17 -23.66 0.16
CA LEU A 4 -0.02 -23.88 -0.69
C LEU A 4 -0.65 -25.24 -0.46
N ILE A 5 0.16 -26.29 -0.27
CA ILE A 5 -0.32 -27.65 0.05
C ILE A 5 -1.03 -27.64 1.41
N LEU A 6 -0.46 -27.00 2.42
CA LEU A 6 -1.08 -26.88 3.75
C LEU A 6 -2.41 -26.12 3.71
N CYS A 7 -2.48 -25.01 2.97
CA CYS A 7 -3.73 -24.27 2.78
C CYS A 7 -4.79 -25.10 2.04
N GLY A 8 -4.38 -25.89 1.04
CA GLY A 8 -5.27 -26.82 0.35
C GLY A 8 -5.78 -27.91 1.27
N ALA A 9 -4.90 -28.54 2.06
CA ALA A 9 -5.31 -29.53 3.05
C ALA A 9 -6.25 -28.93 4.09
N ALA A 10 -5.95 -27.74 4.62
CA ALA A 10 -6.79 -27.05 5.59
C ALA A 10 -8.19 -26.76 5.04
N SER A 11 -8.30 -26.39 3.75
CA SER A 11 -9.60 -26.10 3.12
C SER A 11 -10.52 -27.33 3.02
N LEU A 12 -9.95 -28.55 3.03
CA LEU A 12 -10.73 -29.80 3.02
C LEU A 12 -11.38 -30.11 4.38
N TYR A 13 -10.84 -29.60 5.47
CA TYR A 13 -11.31 -29.88 6.84
C TYR A 13 -12.13 -28.74 7.44
N THR A 14 -12.33 -27.65 6.71
CA THR A 14 -13.09 -26.51 7.24
C THR A 14 -14.61 -26.73 7.08
N SER A 15 -15.36 -26.29 8.08
CA SER A 15 -16.82 -26.28 8.04
C SER A 15 -17.39 -25.26 7.05
N PHE A 16 -16.57 -24.37 6.50
CA PHE A 16 -16.98 -23.31 5.56
C PHE A 16 -16.97 -23.72 4.08
N GLY A 17 -16.69 -25.00 3.76
CA GLY A 17 -16.87 -25.64 2.45
C GLY A 17 -16.57 -24.75 1.24
N ALA A 18 -17.60 -24.37 0.50
CA ALA A 18 -17.48 -23.61 -0.75
C ALA A 18 -16.73 -22.28 -0.61
N TYR A 19 -16.85 -21.57 0.51
CA TYR A 19 -16.12 -20.34 0.77
C TYR A 19 -14.61 -20.59 0.87
N ALA A 20 -14.20 -21.62 1.62
CA ALA A 20 -12.79 -21.97 1.77
C ALA A 20 -12.16 -22.38 0.44
N TYR A 21 -12.89 -23.10 -0.41
CA TYR A 21 -12.42 -23.45 -1.75
C TYR A 21 -12.25 -22.21 -2.64
N GLY A 22 -13.18 -21.25 -2.56
CA GLY A 22 -13.08 -19.97 -3.27
C GLY A 22 -11.83 -19.18 -2.87
N GLU A 23 -11.55 -19.08 -1.58
CA GLU A 23 -10.36 -18.38 -1.07
C GLU A 23 -9.06 -19.12 -1.45
N TYR A 24 -9.07 -20.44 -1.40
CA TYR A 24 -7.93 -21.23 -1.85
C TYR A 24 -7.68 -21.10 -3.36
N ALA A 25 -8.72 -21.05 -4.19
CA ALA A 25 -8.59 -20.80 -5.62
C ALA A 25 -7.99 -19.42 -5.93
N LYS A 26 -8.40 -18.38 -5.19
CA LYS A 26 -7.79 -17.03 -5.28
C LYS A 26 -6.30 -17.07 -4.92
N LEU A 27 -5.94 -17.78 -3.85
CA LEU A 27 -4.54 -17.95 -3.42
C LEU A 27 -3.71 -18.66 -4.50
N LEU A 28 -4.24 -19.73 -5.11
CA LEU A 28 -3.59 -20.44 -6.21
C LEU A 28 -3.42 -19.55 -7.44
N ALA A 29 -4.46 -18.82 -7.83
CA ALA A 29 -4.41 -17.91 -8.97
C ALA A 29 -3.37 -16.79 -8.74
N SER A 30 -3.34 -16.21 -7.55
CA SER A 30 -2.36 -15.18 -7.16
C SER A 30 -0.94 -15.74 -7.15
N GLY A 31 -0.76 -16.96 -6.64
CA GLY A 31 0.54 -17.64 -6.63
C GLY A 31 1.02 -17.97 -8.05
N ALA A 32 0.13 -18.47 -8.91
CA ALA A 32 0.44 -18.76 -10.32
C ALA A 32 0.79 -17.48 -11.08
N LEU A 33 0.02 -16.40 -10.88
CA LEU A 33 0.34 -15.09 -11.45
C LEU A 33 1.70 -14.59 -10.99
N GLY A 34 2.00 -14.69 -9.68
CA GLY A 34 3.30 -14.33 -9.12
C GLY A 34 4.45 -15.11 -9.76
N LEU A 35 4.29 -16.43 -9.93
CA LEU A 35 5.30 -17.27 -10.61
C LEU A 35 5.47 -16.90 -12.07
N LEU A 36 4.39 -16.61 -12.80
CA LEU A 36 4.44 -16.15 -14.19
C LEU A 36 5.16 -14.81 -14.32
N LEU A 37 4.87 -13.88 -13.40
CA LEU A 37 5.54 -12.57 -13.36
C LEU A 37 7.04 -12.72 -13.03
N LEU A 38 7.41 -13.62 -12.11
CA LEU A 38 8.81 -13.91 -11.78
C LEU A 38 9.54 -14.57 -12.96
N ALA A 39 8.89 -15.51 -13.65
CA ALA A 39 9.46 -16.17 -14.83
C ALA A 39 9.68 -15.16 -15.97
N ARG A 40 8.72 -14.29 -16.21
CA ARG A 40 8.80 -13.27 -17.26
C ARG A 40 9.69 -12.08 -16.88
N GLY A 41 9.76 -11.73 -15.61
CA GLY A 41 10.59 -10.65 -15.09
C GLY A 41 12.10 -10.90 -15.18
N ARG A 42 12.51 -12.15 -15.38
CA ARG A 42 13.90 -12.50 -15.71
C ARG A 42 14.34 -11.97 -17.09
N GLU A 43 13.39 -11.78 -18.00
CA GLU A 43 13.67 -11.37 -19.38
C GLU A 43 13.35 -9.91 -19.68
N GLN A 44 12.46 -9.25 -18.91
CA GLN A 44 12.01 -7.88 -19.20
C GLN A 44 11.68 -7.09 -17.95
N ASN A 45 12.32 -5.94 -17.80
CA ASN A 45 11.95 -4.75 -16.99
C ASN A 45 11.05 -4.99 -15.75
N ALA A 46 11.57 -5.69 -14.74
CA ALA A 46 10.89 -5.81 -13.44
C ALA A 46 10.47 -4.42 -12.85
N GLY A 47 11.23 -3.36 -13.18
CA GLY A 47 10.90 -1.99 -12.81
C GLY A 47 9.54 -1.50 -13.33
N GLY A 48 9.18 -1.83 -14.58
CA GLY A 48 7.90 -1.45 -15.16
C GLY A 48 6.71 -2.15 -14.48
N LEU A 49 6.86 -3.43 -14.12
CA LEU A 49 5.83 -4.18 -13.39
C LEU A 49 5.63 -3.63 -11.97
N LEU A 50 6.74 -3.34 -11.27
CA LEU A 50 6.69 -2.75 -9.93
C LEU A 50 6.07 -1.35 -9.96
N PHE A 51 6.36 -0.56 -11.00
CA PHE A 51 5.76 0.76 -11.19
C PHE A 51 4.24 0.64 -11.45
N GLY A 52 3.83 -0.29 -12.32
CA GLY A 52 2.41 -0.58 -12.56
C GLY A 52 1.69 -1.02 -11.29
N PHE A 53 2.30 -1.92 -10.51
CA PHE A 53 1.78 -2.32 -9.19
C PHE A 53 1.64 -1.13 -8.24
N SER A 54 2.67 -0.29 -8.13
CA SER A 54 2.65 0.90 -7.28
C SER A 54 1.58 1.90 -7.73
N ALA A 55 1.37 2.07 -9.05
CA ALA A 55 0.33 2.94 -9.59
C ALA A 55 -1.08 2.43 -9.23
N VAL A 56 -1.35 1.14 -9.41
CA VAL A 56 -2.62 0.52 -9.01
C VAL A 56 -2.85 0.68 -7.51
N CYS A 57 -1.84 0.37 -6.68
CA CYS A 57 -1.96 0.53 -5.24
C CYS A 57 -2.13 2.00 -4.81
N GLY A 58 -1.50 2.95 -5.51
CA GLY A 58 -1.70 4.38 -5.26
C GLY A 58 -3.14 4.83 -5.53
N VAL A 59 -3.75 4.34 -6.62
CA VAL A 59 -5.17 4.59 -6.92
C VAL A 59 -6.07 3.94 -5.87
N ILE A 60 -5.81 2.69 -5.51
CA ILE A 60 -6.54 1.99 -4.44
C ILE A 60 -6.39 2.76 -3.11
N GLY A 61 -5.18 3.21 -2.78
CA GLY A 61 -4.93 4.02 -1.59
C GLY A 61 -5.75 5.31 -1.58
N LEU A 62 -5.81 6.01 -2.72
CA LEU A 62 -6.64 7.21 -2.87
C LEU A 62 -8.13 6.90 -2.69
N LEU A 63 -8.63 5.82 -3.30
CA LEU A 63 -10.01 5.37 -3.12
C LEU A 63 -10.30 5.00 -1.66
N CYS A 64 -9.37 4.33 -0.99
CA CYS A 64 -9.50 4.00 0.43
C CYS A 64 -9.61 5.26 1.29
N ILE A 65 -8.77 6.27 1.05
CA ILE A 65 -8.81 7.54 1.77
C ILE A 65 -10.13 8.28 1.48
N ASP A 66 -10.52 8.33 0.21
CA ASP A 66 -11.76 9.01 -0.21
C ASP A 66 -13.01 8.30 0.34
N ALA A 67 -13.00 6.97 0.43
CA ALA A 67 -14.06 6.20 1.08
C ALA A 67 -14.24 6.61 2.55
N GLY A 68 -13.13 6.77 3.30
CA GLY A 68 -13.18 7.24 4.67
C GLY A 68 -13.76 8.65 4.81
N CYS A 69 -13.52 9.51 3.81
CA CYS A 69 -14.10 10.85 3.73
C CYS A 69 -15.54 10.85 3.19
N ARG A 70 -16.12 9.70 2.83
CA ARG A 70 -17.37 9.61 2.07
C ARG A 70 -17.34 10.46 0.80
N GLY A 71 -16.19 10.50 0.15
CA GLY A 71 -15.89 11.36 -0.98
C GLY A 71 -16.56 10.93 -2.29
N PRO A 72 -16.50 11.80 -3.31
CA PRO A 72 -17.17 11.56 -4.58
C PRO A 72 -16.52 10.46 -5.43
N LEU A 73 -15.19 10.26 -5.31
CA LEU A 73 -14.47 9.23 -6.06
C LEU A 73 -14.92 7.84 -5.65
N PHE A 74 -15.00 7.60 -4.35
CA PHE A 74 -15.46 6.34 -3.81
C PHE A 74 -16.94 6.09 -4.15
N ARG A 75 -17.80 7.10 -4.02
CA ARG A 75 -19.23 6.96 -4.39
C ARG A 75 -19.39 6.60 -5.86
N GLY A 76 -18.63 7.25 -6.76
CA GLY A 76 -18.63 6.90 -8.19
C GLY A 76 -18.16 5.47 -8.44
N PHE A 77 -17.11 5.03 -7.75
CA PHE A 77 -16.62 3.67 -7.82
C PHE A 77 -17.64 2.66 -7.29
N ALA A 78 -18.25 2.92 -6.14
CA ALA A 78 -19.29 2.07 -5.55
C ALA A 78 -20.49 1.92 -6.48
N SER A 79 -21.02 3.02 -7.03
CA SER A 79 -22.11 3.00 -8.00
C SER A 79 -21.76 2.22 -9.27
N PHE A 80 -20.53 2.31 -9.74
CA PHE A 80 -20.06 1.50 -10.87
C PHE A 80 -20.06 0.00 -10.53
N MET A 81 -19.56 -0.38 -9.35
CA MET A 81 -19.52 -1.78 -8.91
C MET A 81 -20.92 -2.34 -8.66
N GLU A 82 -21.83 -1.57 -8.09
CA GLU A 82 -23.26 -1.92 -7.96
C GLU A 82 -23.88 -2.18 -9.33
N GLY A 83 -23.59 -1.34 -10.32
CA GLY A 83 -24.02 -1.51 -11.70
C GLY A 83 -23.53 -2.81 -12.35
N LEU A 84 -22.40 -3.36 -11.88
CA LEU A 84 -21.88 -4.67 -12.28
C LEU A 84 -22.50 -5.84 -11.50
N GLY A 85 -23.44 -5.58 -10.59
CA GLY A 85 -24.15 -6.60 -9.80
C GLY A 85 -23.43 -7.04 -8.54
N ASP A 86 -22.41 -6.30 -8.08
CA ASP A 86 -21.73 -6.60 -6.82
C ASP A 86 -22.51 -6.03 -5.61
N ALA A 87 -23.37 -6.87 -5.03
CA ALA A 87 -24.18 -6.51 -3.87
C ALA A 87 -23.36 -6.18 -2.61
N ALA A 88 -22.08 -6.54 -2.56
CA ALA A 88 -21.21 -6.26 -1.42
C ALA A 88 -21.00 -4.75 -1.22
N TYR A 89 -21.11 -3.95 -2.28
CA TYR A 89 -20.96 -2.49 -2.22
C TYR A 89 -22.22 -1.77 -1.73
N GLN A 90 -23.39 -2.41 -1.74
CA GLN A 90 -24.64 -1.82 -1.21
C GLN A 90 -24.59 -1.59 0.32
N SER A 91 -23.75 -2.35 1.02
CA SER A 91 -23.59 -2.23 2.49
C SER A 91 -22.49 -1.25 2.92
N LEU A 92 -21.70 -0.71 1.97
CA LEU A 92 -20.55 0.16 2.27
C LEU A 92 -20.93 1.54 2.83
N ASP A 93 -22.19 1.96 2.66
CA ASP A 93 -22.72 3.16 3.33
C ASP A 93 -22.70 3.04 4.87
N GLN A 94 -22.61 1.82 5.41
CA GLN A 94 -22.64 1.56 6.85
C GLN A 94 -21.26 1.23 7.46
N ALA A 95 -20.26 0.89 6.67
CA ALA A 95 -19.12 0.11 7.18
C ALA A 95 -17.76 0.81 7.21
N THR A 96 -17.62 2.03 6.76
CA THR A 96 -16.28 2.62 6.56
C THR A 96 -15.55 3.08 7.82
N TYR A 97 -16.17 3.09 8.98
CA TYR A 97 -15.52 3.54 10.21
C TYR A 97 -16.06 2.81 11.44
N THR A 98 -15.47 1.68 11.78
CA THR A 98 -15.70 1.02 13.07
C THR A 98 -14.65 1.48 14.09
N GLY A 99 -14.96 2.49 14.88
CA GLY A 99 -14.05 3.01 15.90
C GLY A 99 -12.89 3.82 15.27
N ALA A 100 -11.66 3.59 15.65
CA ALA A 100 -10.46 4.30 15.16
C ALA A 100 -9.80 3.61 13.94
N ARG A 101 -10.46 2.65 13.27
CA ARG A 101 -9.89 1.86 12.17
C ARG A 101 -10.62 2.10 10.87
N PHE A 102 -9.86 2.19 9.80
CA PHE A 102 -10.35 2.41 8.47
C PHE A 102 -10.24 1.11 7.64
N ASP A 103 -11.38 0.57 7.21
CA ASP A 103 -11.44 -0.73 6.53
C ASP A 103 -11.18 -0.62 5.01
N GLY A 104 -11.24 0.59 4.45
CA GLY A 104 -10.99 0.84 3.03
C GLY A 104 -12.07 0.25 2.12
N ILE A 105 -11.74 0.15 0.84
CA ILE A 105 -12.64 -0.42 -0.18
C ILE A 105 -12.80 -1.94 -0.03
N TYR A 106 -11.98 -2.59 0.78
CA TYR A 106 -12.05 -4.04 1.01
C TYR A 106 -12.92 -4.43 2.19
N ASN A 107 -13.46 -3.45 2.92
CA ASN A 107 -14.19 -3.66 4.18
C ASN A 107 -13.38 -4.51 5.20
N ASP A 108 -12.04 -4.44 5.12
CA ASP A 108 -11.11 -5.14 6.01
C ASP A 108 -9.82 -4.31 6.17
N ALA A 109 -9.62 -3.76 7.37
CA ALA A 109 -8.43 -2.97 7.70
C ALA A 109 -7.12 -3.77 7.60
N ASN A 110 -7.16 -5.09 7.83
CA ASN A 110 -5.96 -5.90 7.76
C ASN A 110 -5.53 -6.13 6.31
N LEU A 111 -6.48 -6.38 5.42
CA LEU A 111 -6.21 -6.53 3.99
C LEU A 111 -5.74 -5.20 3.39
N THR A 112 -6.45 -4.11 3.66
CA THR A 112 -6.06 -2.75 3.25
C THR A 112 -4.66 -2.41 3.76
N GLY A 113 -4.41 -2.59 5.06
CA GLY A 113 -3.12 -2.31 5.67
C GLY A 113 -1.98 -3.14 5.07
N SER A 114 -2.20 -4.44 4.85
CA SER A 114 -1.17 -5.34 4.31
C SER A 114 -0.82 -5.01 2.85
N LEU A 115 -1.82 -4.71 2.01
CA LEU A 115 -1.59 -4.31 0.63
C LEU A 115 -0.86 -2.97 0.55
N MET A 116 -1.26 -1.99 1.36
CA MET A 116 -0.63 -0.68 1.39
C MET A 116 0.78 -0.73 1.97
N ALA A 117 1.05 -1.58 2.97
CA ALA A 117 2.40 -1.84 3.47
C ALA A 117 3.34 -2.35 2.37
N LEU A 118 2.88 -3.33 1.58
CA LEU A 118 3.62 -3.84 0.43
C LEU A 118 3.85 -2.74 -0.62
N ALA A 119 2.82 -1.94 -0.90
CA ALA A 119 2.92 -0.82 -1.84
C ALA A 119 3.96 0.22 -1.41
N VAL A 120 4.02 0.55 -0.11
CA VAL A 120 5.07 1.43 0.44
C VAL A 120 6.46 0.84 0.24
N LEU A 121 6.68 -0.46 0.54
CA LEU A 121 7.97 -1.11 0.34
C LEU A 121 8.41 -1.09 -1.13
N VAL A 122 7.49 -1.39 -2.05
CA VAL A 122 7.76 -1.31 -3.51
C VAL A 122 8.05 0.13 -3.91
N GLY A 123 7.28 1.08 -3.40
CA GLY A 123 7.49 2.50 -3.66
C GLY A 123 8.87 3.00 -3.19
N LEU A 124 9.31 2.64 -1.98
CA LEU A 124 10.65 2.97 -1.48
C LEU A 124 11.76 2.39 -2.37
N TYR A 125 11.57 1.19 -2.89
CA TYR A 125 12.47 0.60 -3.87
C TYR A 125 12.49 1.40 -5.18
N LEU A 126 11.34 1.81 -5.71
CA LEU A 126 11.23 2.59 -6.95
C LEU A 126 11.82 3.99 -6.82
N ILE A 127 11.62 4.67 -5.67
CA ILE A 127 12.25 5.97 -5.37
C ILE A 127 13.76 5.85 -5.48
N ARG A 128 14.32 4.79 -4.91
CA ARG A 128 15.75 4.55 -4.89
C ARG A 128 16.32 4.16 -6.25
N THR A 129 15.61 3.37 -7.03
CA THR A 129 16.10 2.85 -8.32
C THR A 129 15.70 3.71 -9.51
N GLY A 130 14.81 4.67 -9.34
CA GLY A 130 14.35 5.59 -10.38
C GLY A 130 15.50 6.40 -10.96
N ARG A 131 15.69 6.29 -12.27
CA ARG A 131 16.79 6.97 -12.99
C ARG A 131 16.41 8.40 -13.39
N LYS A 132 15.15 8.61 -13.75
CA LYS A 132 14.64 9.90 -14.21
C LYS A 132 13.93 10.65 -13.08
N PRO A 133 14.04 11.98 -13.01
CA PRO A 133 13.37 12.76 -11.96
C PRO A 133 11.86 12.52 -11.91
N TRP A 134 11.20 12.37 -13.06
CA TRP A 134 9.76 12.11 -13.10
C TRP A 134 9.38 10.71 -12.56
N GLU A 135 10.25 9.69 -12.74
CA GLU A 135 10.05 8.35 -12.17
C GLU A 135 10.09 8.42 -10.65
N ARG A 136 11.07 9.13 -10.10
CA ARG A 136 11.19 9.35 -8.66
C ARG A 136 10.03 10.18 -8.10
N PHE A 137 9.65 11.24 -8.82
CA PHE A 137 8.46 12.04 -8.47
C PHE A 137 7.20 11.18 -8.38
N ALA A 138 6.90 10.41 -9.43
CA ALA A 138 5.74 9.55 -9.47
C ALA A 138 5.80 8.45 -8.38
N ALA A 139 6.98 7.85 -8.16
CA ALA A 139 7.16 6.88 -7.09
C ALA A 139 6.94 7.51 -5.70
N CYS A 140 7.45 8.71 -5.43
CA CYS A 140 7.20 9.43 -4.17
C CYS A 140 5.71 9.73 -3.98
N PHE A 141 5.04 10.20 -5.03
CA PHE A 141 3.62 10.53 -4.98
C PHE A 141 2.76 9.30 -4.66
N LEU A 142 2.98 8.20 -5.38
CA LEU A 142 2.27 6.94 -5.16
C LEU A 142 2.58 6.33 -3.78
N THR A 143 3.83 6.42 -3.36
CA THR A 143 4.25 5.96 -2.02
C THR A 143 3.57 6.78 -0.93
N GLY A 144 3.47 8.09 -1.10
CA GLY A 144 2.78 8.98 -0.15
C GLY A 144 1.31 8.60 0.02
N LEU A 145 0.57 8.38 -1.07
CA LEU A 145 -0.82 7.92 -1.02
C LEU A 145 -0.96 6.57 -0.31
N SER A 146 -0.10 5.61 -0.68
CA SER A 146 -0.10 4.28 -0.05
C SER A 146 0.26 4.35 1.42
N ALA A 147 1.19 5.23 1.82
CA ALA A 147 1.60 5.41 3.22
C ALA A 147 0.46 6.02 4.07
N VAL A 148 -0.27 7.00 3.54
CA VAL A 148 -1.45 7.56 4.24
C VAL A 148 -2.51 6.49 4.41
N ALA A 149 -2.83 5.73 3.35
CA ALA A 149 -3.82 4.65 3.43
C ALA A 149 -3.37 3.51 4.39
N PHE A 150 -2.07 3.16 4.39
CA PHE A 150 -1.49 2.21 5.34
C PHE A 150 -1.65 2.67 6.80
N PHE A 151 -1.33 3.94 7.05
CA PHE A 151 -1.44 4.52 8.39
C PHE A 151 -2.89 4.58 8.87
N THR A 152 -3.82 5.04 8.03
CA THR A 152 -5.25 5.15 8.39
C THR A 152 -5.91 3.79 8.64
N ALA A 153 -5.42 2.71 8.01
CA ALA A 153 -5.93 1.37 8.25
C ALA A 153 -5.68 0.87 9.69
N MET A 154 -4.67 1.43 10.41
CA MET A 154 -4.33 1.08 11.80
C MET A 154 -4.28 -0.43 12.06
N SER A 155 -3.85 -1.20 11.07
CA SER A 155 -3.73 -2.65 11.17
C SER A 155 -2.47 -3.05 11.93
N ARG A 156 -2.64 -3.57 13.14
CA ARG A 156 -1.51 -4.03 13.99
C ARG A 156 -0.69 -5.11 13.27
N GLY A 157 -1.35 -6.07 12.62
CA GLY A 157 -0.70 -7.13 11.85
C GLY A 157 0.13 -6.57 10.69
N ALA A 158 -0.43 -5.65 9.92
CA ALA A 158 0.29 -5.01 8.81
C ALA A 158 1.50 -4.20 9.30
N ILE A 159 1.37 -3.47 10.41
CA ILE A 159 2.48 -2.70 11.02
C ILE A 159 3.59 -3.64 11.47
N LEU A 160 3.26 -4.75 12.14
CA LEU A 160 4.24 -5.75 12.57
C LEU A 160 4.94 -6.41 11.38
N CYS A 161 4.20 -6.82 10.34
CA CYS A 161 4.77 -7.42 9.13
C CYS A 161 5.66 -6.42 8.38
N PHE A 162 5.24 -5.16 8.27
CA PHE A 162 6.06 -4.09 7.68
C PHE A 162 7.36 -3.90 8.45
N GLY A 163 7.27 -3.76 9.78
CA GLY A 163 8.44 -3.61 10.65
C GLY A 163 9.40 -4.81 10.58
N ALA A 164 8.86 -6.03 10.61
CA ALA A 164 9.65 -7.25 10.46
C ALA A 164 10.35 -7.32 9.09
N THR A 165 9.66 -6.96 8.01
CA THR A 165 10.24 -6.93 6.66
C THR A 165 11.37 -5.90 6.56
N VAL A 166 11.16 -4.70 7.10
CA VAL A 166 12.20 -3.65 7.15
C VAL A 166 13.40 -4.13 7.97
N LEU A 167 13.17 -4.72 9.14
CA LEU A 167 14.23 -5.25 10.00
C LEU A 167 15.03 -6.36 9.28
N CYS A 168 14.35 -7.33 8.68
CA CYS A 168 15.01 -8.36 7.89
C CYS A 168 15.85 -7.76 6.77
N TYR A 169 15.31 -6.79 6.03
CA TYR A 169 16.05 -6.12 4.97
C TYR A 169 17.30 -5.44 5.52
N LEU A 170 17.20 -4.73 6.65
CA LEU A 170 18.33 -4.04 7.29
C LEU A 170 19.42 -5.01 7.75
N LEU A 171 19.07 -6.26 8.12
CA LEU A 171 20.05 -7.26 8.53
C LEU A 171 20.88 -7.79 7.35
N PHE A 172 20.28 -7.91 6.16
CA PHE A 172 20.92 -8.52 4.99
C PHE A 172 21.54 -7.53 4.02
N VAL A 173 21.25 -6.24 4.14
CA VAL A 173 21.70 -5.18 3.23
C VAL A 173 23.04 -4.59 3.65
N GLY A 174 23.87 -4.17 2.68
CA GLY A 174 25.15 -3.52 2.91
C GLY A 174 25.03 -2.17 3.64
N LYS A 175 26.10 -1.76 4.35
CA LYS A 175 26.10 -0.57 5.23
C LYS A 175 25.60 0.72 4.55
N GLY A 176 26.11 1.05 3.36
CA GLY A 176 25.68 2.27 2.64
C GLY A 176 24.19 2.25 2.25
N GLN A 177 23.66 1.08 1.94
CA GLN A 177 22.23 0.94 1.60
C GLN A 177 21.31 1.03 2.83
N ARG A 178 21.80 0.70 4.02
CA ARG A 178 21.05 0.84 5.28
C ARG A 178 20.73 2.30 5.58
N GLY A 179 21.73 3.18 5.44
CA GLY A 179 21.56 4.61 5.66
C GLY A 179 20.54 5.22 4.72
N GLN A 180 20.58 4.89 3.43
CA GLN A 180 19.61 5.35 2.44
C GLN A 180 18.19 4.88 2.74
N LEU A 181 18.01 3.60 3.11
CA LEU A 181 16.69 3.09 3.48
C LEU A 181 16.16 3.77 4.73
N PHE A 182 17.01 3.91 5.75
CA PHE A 182 16.62 4.58 6.99
C PHE A 182 16.17 6.03 6.72
N LEU A 183 16.89 6.74 5.88
CA LEU A 183 16.55 8.11 5.49
C LEU A 183 15.22 8.18 4.75
N LEU A 184 14.99 7.27 3.80
CA LEU A 184 13.72 7.18 3.07
C LEU A 184 12.54 6.86 4.00
N LEU A 185 12.71 5.92 4.92
CA LEU A 185 11.71 5.59 5.94
C LEU A 185 11.43 6.77 6.85
N PHE A 186 12.46 7.49 7.26
CA PHE A 186 12.32 8.69 8.08
C PHE A 186 11.56 9.80 7.33
N PHE A 187 11.88 10.08 6.07
CA PHE A 187 11.16 11.07 5.27
C PHE A 187 9.71 10.64 5.00
N THR A 188 9.48 9.35 4.75
CA THR A 188 8.12 8.82 4.61
C THR A 188 7.33 8.99 5.90
N ALA A 189 7.92 8.66 7.05
CA ALA A 189 7.29 8.82 8.35
C ALA A 189 7.01 10.29 8.68
N LEU A 190 7.93 11.20 8.34
CA LEU A 190 7.76 12.64 8.56
C LEU A 190 6.63 13.20 7.69
N SER A 191 6.61 12.87 6.39
CA SER A 191 5.58 13.29 5.45
C SER A 191 4.20 12.75 5.86
N MET A 192 4.15 11.47 6.26
CA MET A 192 2.95 10.81 6.74
C MET A 192 2.49 11.37 8.09
N GLY A 193 3.43 11.69 9.01
CA GLY A 193 3.10 12.30 10.29
C GLY A 193 2.41 13.65 10.14
N ALA A 194 2.90 14.49 9.20
CA ALA A 194 2.29 15.78 8.94
C ALA A 194 0.92 15.66 8.26
N PHE A 195 0.87 14.97 7.13
CA PHE A 195 -0.32 14.95 6.26
C PHE A 195 -1.24 13.76 6.54
N GLY A 196 -0.73 12.65 7.04
CA GLY A 196 -1.53 11.51 7.46
C GLY A 196 -2.36 11.83 8.70
N LEU A 197 -1.80 12.50 9.70
CA LEU A 197 -2.55 12.98 10.87
C LEU A 197 -3.61 14.02 10.48
N LEU A 198 -3.27 14.95 9.59
CA LEU A 198 -4.23 15.92 9.07
C LEU A 198 -5.35 15.20 8.30
N SER A 199 -5.02 14.26 7.43
CA SER A 199 -6.01 13.45 6.72
C SER A 199 -6.89 12.67 7.70
N MET A 200 -6.32 12.02 8.73
CA MET A 200 -7.11 11.31 9.75
C MET A 200 -8.09 12.22 10.51
N THR A 201 -7.64 13.40 10.92
CA THR A 201 -8.53 14.33 11.64
C THR A 201 -9.68 14.81 10.76
N LEU A 202 -9.43 15.05 9.48
CA LEU A 202 -10.46 15.41 8.51
C LEU A 202 -11.35 14.23 8.14
N LEU A 203 -10.81 13.01 8.08
CA LEU A 203 -11.57 11.77 7.91
C LEU A 203 -12.56 11.58 9.06
N SER A 204 -12.14 11.76 10.30
CA SER A 204 -13.01 11.62 11.47
C SER A 204 -14.17 12.61 11.49
N SER A 205 -14.01 13.78 10.84
CA SER A 205 -15.06 14.79 10.65
C SER A 205 -15.96 14.55 9.44
N GLY A 206 -15.69 13.49 8.63
CA GLY A 206 -16.44 13.20 7.40
C GLY A 206 -16.19 14.20 6.27
N SER A 207 -15.09 14.96 6.34
CA SER A 207 -14.78 16.00 5.37
C SER A 207 -14.04 15.46 4.15
N VAL A 208 -14.51 15.78 2.96
CA VAL A 208 -13.83 15.50 1.67
C VAL A 208 -12.43 16.12 1.60
N LEU A 209 -12.14 17.13 2.42
CA LEU A 209 -10.81 17.73 2.54
C LEU A 209 -9.76 16.72 3.03
N GLY A 210 -10.15 15.62 3.68
CA GLY A 210 -9.25 14.55 4.08
C GLY A 210 -8.56 13.89 2.88
N THR A 211 -9.26 13.69 1.78
CA THR A 211 -8.69 13.18 0.52
C THR A 211 -7.67 14.16 -0.05
N LEU A 212 -8.01 15.46 -0.06
CA LEU A 212 -7.11 16.50 -0.54
C LEU A 212 -5.87 16.65 0.36
N ALA A 213 -6.02 16.46 1.67
CA ALA A 213 -4.91 16.52 2.62
C ALA A 213 -3.89 15.36 2.46
N ALA A 214 -4.29 14.25 1.84
CA ALA A 214 -3.38 13.14 1.56
C ALA A 214 -2.45 13.40 0.37
N LEU A 215 -2.89 14.20 -0.61
CA LEU A 215 -2.13 14.46 -1.84
C LEU A 215 -0.76 15.10 -1.61
N PRO A 216 -0.61 16.11 -0.71
CA PRO A 216 0.69 16.71 -0.44
C PRO A 216 1.71 15.78 0.18
N CYS A 217 1.31 14.67 0.80
CA CYS A 217 2.24 13.73 1.44
C CYS A 217 3.34 13.26 0.48
N GLY A 218 2.97 12.85 -0.73
CA GLY A 218 3.93 12.43 -1.75
C GLY A 218 4.78 13.57 -2.30
N LEU A 219 4.24 14.80 -2.39
CA LEU A 219 4.97 15.98 -2.82
C LEU A 219 6.05 16.36 -1.81
N VAL A 220 5.71 16.31 -0.51
CA VAL A 220 6.67 16.58 0.56
C VAL A 220 7.75 15.49 0.62
N LEU A 221 7.37 14.22 0.47
CA LEU A 221 8.33 13.12 0.39
C LEU A 221 9.32 13.33 -0.76
N TRP A 222 8.84 13.73 -1.93
CA TRP A 222 9.70 14.04 -3.07
C TRP A 222 10.63 15.22 -2.80
N GLY A 223 10.12 16.33 -2.26
CA GLY A 223 10.91 17.50 -1.91
C GLY A 223 12.00 17.20 -0.87
N LEU A 224 11.68 16.41 0.17
CA LEU A 224 12.64 15.97 1.17
C LEU A 224 13.70 15.06 0.56
N TYR A 225 13.31 14.13 -0.31
CA TYR A 225 14.25 13.21 -0.94
C TYR A 225 15.20 13.91 -1.91
N GLU A 226 14.70 14.76 -2.81
CA GLU A 226 15.54 15.51 -3.78
C GLU A 226 16.36 16.61 -3.09
N GLY A 227 15.79 17.29 -2.08
CA GLY A 227 16.48 18.40 -1.40
C GLY A 227 17.53 17.97 -0.38
N LEU A 228 17.22 16.99 0.43
CA LEU A 228 18.06 16.56 1.56
C LEU A 228 18.63 15.16 1.36
N GLY A 229 17.87 14.26 0.72
CA GLY A 229 18.21 12.86 0.61
C GLY A 229 19.46 12.61 -0.22
N GLN A 230 19.66 13.34 -1.30
CA GLN A 230 20.85 13.21 -2.15
C GLN A 230 22.10 13.67 -1.40
N LYS A 231 22.06 14.81 -0.73
CA LYS A 231 23.18 15.32 0.09
C LYS A 231 23.50 14.41 1.26
N ALA A 232 22.47 13.92 1.95
CA ALA A 232 22.66 12.99 3.06
C ALA A 232 23.21 11.63 2.60
N ALA A 233 22.83 11.15 1.43
CA ALA A 233 23.37 9.93 0.84
C ALA A 233 24.86 10.06 0.49
N GLU A 234 25.31 11.22 0.04
CA GLU A 234 26.73 11.51 -0.20
C GLU A 234 27.55 11.45 1.09
N VAL A 235 27.03 12.04 2.16
CA VAL A 235 27.69 12.02 3.49
C VAL A 235 27.71 10.62 4.11
N LEU A 236 26.67 9.82 3.90
CA LEU A 236 26.57 8.46 4.46
C LEU A 236 27.40 7.41 3.69
N ASN A 237 27.79 7.73 2.46
CA ASN A 237 28.60 6.84 1.59
C ASN A 237 30.10 7.23 1.54
N GLY A 238 30.46 8.41 2.04
CA GLY A 238 31.85 8.85 2.20
C GLY A 238 32.40 8.45 3.55
#